data_504631c1a4820dfdab8488692e3391f6
#
_entry.id   504631c1a4820dfdab8488692e3391f6
#
_cell.length_a   1.000
_cell.length_b   1.000
_cell.length_c   1.000
_cell.angle_alpha   90.00
_cell.angle_beta   90.00
_cell.angle_gamma   90.00
#
_symmetry.space_group_name_H-M   'P 1'
#
loop_
_entity.id
_entity.type
_entity.pdbx_description
1 polymer ?
#
loop_
_entity_poly.entity_id
_entity_poly.type
_entity_poly.pdbx_seq_one_letter_code
_entity_poly.pdbx_strand_id
1 'polypeptide(L)'
;MTKEQIFTEIQNIVSANPVLVIGSGASVPYNIPGMNTLAAELKDFLGANPYKNPDSKKAVHEFIENLNHGMGLEKALLNTKATDEVENDIVCKVWNLIEYADRDVYIKMLNGEDMALRPLLDFIIYKDPAKICNIVTTNYDRIIEYAACQTDAYINTGFTPNIVGHPYNKIEFSPKKIRIGIHRDTQHLESPRFFGLVQKRR
;
A
#
# COMPACT_ATOMS: atom_id res chain seq x y z
N MET A 1 0.06 14.29 31.74
CA MET A 1 -1.28 14.12 31.17
C MET A 1 -1.99 12.98 31.85
N THR A 2 -3.20 13.19 32.33
CA THR A 2 -4.03 12.10 32.87
C THR A 2 -4.65 11.30 31.72
N LYS A 3 -5.13 10.08 32.03
CA LYS A 3 -5.81 9.24 31.04
C LYS A 3 -7.03 9.93 30.42
N GLU A 4 -7.76 10.69 31.23
CA GLU A 4 -8.93 11.46 30.80
C GLU A 4 -8.56 12.60 29.84
N GLN A 5 -7.45 13.29 30.11
CA GLN A 5 -6.92 14.34 29.20
C GLN A 5 -6.53 13.75 27.84
N ILE A 6 -5.92 12.55 27.84
CA ILE A 6 -5.58 11.83 26.58
C ILE A 6 -6.83 11.50 25.79
N PHE A 7 -7.87 10.96 26.44
CA PHE A 7 -9.12 10.64 25.76
C PHE A 7 -9.82 11.89 25.21
N THR A 8 -9.82 12.99 25.94
CA THR A 8 -10.39 14.26 25.48
C THR A 8 -9.66 14.77 24.24
N GLU A 9 -8.33 14.73 24.25
CA GLU A 9 -7.49 15.12 23.11
C GLU A 9 -7.79 14.25 21.88
N ILE A 10 -7.83 12.93 22.03
CA ILE A 10 -8.18 12.00 20.94
C ILE A 10 -9.58 12.31 20.39
N GLN A 11 -10.55 12.57 21.25
CA GLN A 11 -11.89 12.94 20.81
C GLN A 11 -11.92 14.25 20.02
N ASN A 12 -11.13 15.25 20.45
CA ASN A 12 -11.01 16.52 19.75
C ASN A 12 -10.37 16.34 18.37
N ILE A 13 -9.29 15.55 18.29
CA ILE A 13 -8.62 15.22 17.01
C ILE A 13 -9.59 14.54 16.05
N VAL A 14 -10.29 13.50 16.51
CA VAL A 14 -11.26 12.78 15.67
C VAL A 14 -12.41 13.68 15.23
N SER A 15 -12.87 14.60 16.11
CA SER A 15 -13.94 15.55 15.78
C SER A 15 -13.51 16.60 14.75
N ALA A 16 -12.21 16.92 14.68
CA ALA A 16 -11.64 17.88 13.72
C ALA A 16 -11.47 17.32 12.29
N ASN A 17 -11.94 16.10 12.02
CA ASN A 17 -11.82 15.44 10.72
C ASN A 17 -10.36 15.21 10.26
N PRO A 18 -9.58 14.42 10.98
CA PRO A 18 -8.18 14.21 10.68
C PRO A 18 -7.99 13.47 9.36
N VAL A 19 -6.85 13.72 8.74
CA VAL A 19 -6.32 12.84 7.70
C VAL A 19 -5.56 11.70 8.40
N LEU A 20 -5.92 10.46 8.12
CA LEU A 20 -5.19 9.28 8.61
C LEU A 20 -4.05 8.98 7.64
N VAL A 21 -2.84 8.87 8.18
CA VAL A 21 -1.67 8.40 7.42
C VAL A 21 -1.33 7.00 7.89
N ILE A 22 -1.48 6.00 7.01
CA ILE A 22 -1.29 4.59 7.34
C ILE A 22 -0.12 4.05 6.53
N GLY A 23 0.92 3.63 7.24
CA GLY A 23 2.12 3.02 6.66
C GLY A 23 2.10 1.49 6.75
N SER A 24 3.16 0.85 6.24
CA SER A 24 3.32 -0.61 6.17
C SER A 24 3.25 -1.34 7.52
N GLY A 25 3.47 -0.65 8.63
CA GLY A 25 3.31 -1.21 9.97
C GLY A 25 1.89 -1.71 10.26
N ALA A 26 0.87 -1.12 9.65
CA ALA A 26 -0.51 -1.56 9.79
C ALA A 26 -0.79 -2.91 9.10
N SER A 27 0.05 -3.32 8.16
CA SER A 27 -0.08 -4.55 7.38
C SER A 27 0.73 -5.72 7.95
N VAL A 28 1.64 -5.44 8.90
CA VAL A 28 2.48 -6.47 9.55
C VAL A 28 1.67 -7.58 10.23
N PRO A 29 0.55 -7.30 10.95
CA PRO A 29 -0.27 -8.35 11.58
C PRO A 29 -0.86 -9.35 10.58
N TYR A 30 -0.88 -9.00 9.31
CA TYR A 30 -1.42 -9.82 8.22
C TYR A 30 -0.33 -10.53 7.41
N ASN A 31 0.91 -10.54 7.91
CA ASN A 31 2.07 -11.11 7.22
C ASN A 31 2.37 -10.48 5.84
N ILE A 32 1.90 -9.26 5.60
CA ILE A 32 2.32 -8.50 4.43
C ILE A 32 3.79 -8.10 4.65
N PRO A 33 4.69 -8.40 3.71
CA PRO A 33 6.11 -8.13 3.90
C PRO A 33 6.37 -6.61 3.96
N GLY A 34 7.05 -6.18 5.03
CA GLY A 34 7.53 -4.81 5.16
C GLY A 34 8.83 -4.58 4.37
N MET A 35 9.29 -3.32 4.31
CA MET A 35 10.44 -2.91 3.49
C MET A 35 11.71 -3.72 3.76
N ASN A 36 12.00 -4.09 5.01
CA ASN A 36 13.18 -4.89 5.35
C ASN A 36 13.07 -6.32 4.81
N THR A 37 11.88 -6.92 4.89
CA THR A 37 11.63 -8.26 4.34
C THR A 37 11.73 -8.23 2.82
N LEU A 38 11.13 -7.22 2.17
CA LEU A 38 11.23 -7.05 0.72
C LEU A 38 12.69 -6.85 0.27
N ALA A 39 13.48 -6.08 1.02
CA ALA A 39 14.90 -5.89 0.73
C ALA A 39 15.68 -7.20 0.78
N ALA A 40 15.46 -8.02 1.82
CA ALA A 40 16.11 -9.32 1.96
C ALA A 40 15.72 -10.27 0.81
N GLU A 41 14.43 -10.40 0.54
CA GLU A 41 13.89 -11.23 -0.54
C GLU A 41 14.40 -10.82 -1.92
N LEU A 42 14.47 -9.52 -2.20
CA LEU A 42 15.01 -9.01 -3.45
C LEU A 42 16.50 -9.27 -3.58
N LYS A 43 17.28 -9.06 -2.50
CA LYS A 43 18.71 -9.33 -2.48
C LYS A 43 18.99 -10.79 -2.83
N ASP A 44 18.29 -11.72 -2.20
CA ASP A 44 18.48 -13.15 -2.43
C ASP A 44 18.04 -13.55 -3.85
N PHE A 45 16.88 -13.06 -4.29
CA PHE A 45 16.34 -13.36 -5.60
C PHE A 45 17.22 -12.82 -6.74
N LEU A 46 17.60 -11.55 -6.69
CA LEU A 46 18.44 -10.93 -7.74
C LEU A 46 19.87 -11.50 -7.73
N GLY A 47 20.41 -11.80 -6.54
CA GLY A 47 21.74 -12.40 -6.40
C GLY A 47 21.83 -13.82 -6.95
N ALA A 48 20.73 -14.58 -6.91
CA ALA A 48 20.66 -15.94 -7.46
C ALA A 48 20.38 -15.97 -8.97
N ASN A 49 19.92 -14.86 -9.57
CA ASN A 49 19.51 -14.84 -10.97
C ASN A 49 20.73 -14.71 -11.91
N PRO A 50 20.93 -15.63 -12.85
CA PRO A 50 22.11 -15.64 -13.74
C PRO A 50 21.95 -14.64 -14.89
N TYR A 51 22.03 -13.34 -14.63
CA TYR A 51 21.99 -12.31 -15.65
C TYR A 51 23.12 -12.50 -16.68
N LYS A 52 22.79 -12.41 -17.97
CA LYS A 52 23.79 -12.50 -19.05
C LYS A 52 24.33 -11.14 -19.42
N ASN A 53 23.48 -10.10 -19.39
CA ASN A 53 23.84 -8.73 -19.70
C ASN A 53 24.81 -8.17 -18.65
N PRO A 54 25.99 -7.65 -19.04
CA PRO A 54 26.95 -7.04 -18.10
C PRO A 54 26.37 -5.86 -17.31
N ASP A 55 25.52 -5.04 -17.93
CA ASP A 55 24.90 -3.89 -17.27
C ASP A 55 23.90 -4.35 -16.21
N SER A 56 23.13 -5.42 -16.48
CA SER A 56 22.23 -6.04 -15.49
C SER A 56 23.01 -6.60 -14.30
N LYS A 57 24.14 -7.29 -14.56
CA LYS A 57 25.03 -7.77 -13.48
C LYS A 57 25.55 -6.64 -12.62
N LYS A 58 26.00 -5.55 -13.26
CA LYS A 58 26.50 -4.37 -12.56
C LYS A 58 25.41 -3.73 -11.69
N ALA A 59 24.21 -3.55 -12.25
CA ALA A 59 23.06 -2.97 -11.53
C ALA A 59 22.69 -3.80 -10.31
N VAL A 60 22.60 -5.13 -10.46
CA VAL A 60 22.29 -6.04 -9.33
C VAL A 60 23.40 -5.98 -8.27
N HIS A 61 24.67 -5.98 -8.67
CA HIS A 61 25.78 -5.85 -7.73
C HIS A 61 25.69 -4.53 -6.95
N GLU A 62 25.49 -3.40 -7.64
CA GLU A 62 25.35 -2.08 -7.02
C GLU A 62 24.17 -2.03 -6.05
N PHE A 63 23.01 -2.59 -6.41
CA PHE A 63 21.85 -2.69 -5.55
C PHE A 63 22.15 -3.47 -4.27
N ILE A 64 22.75 -4.65 -4.40
CA ILE A 64 23.10 -5.52 -3.27
C ILE A 64 24.11 -4.82 -2.34
N GLU A 65 25.13 -4.17 -2.89
CA GLU A 65 26.10 -3.42 -2.10
C GLU A 65 25.46 -2.25 -1.36
N ASN A 66 24.54 -1.51 -1.98
CA ASN A 66 23.80 -0.44 -1.33
C ASN A 66 23.02 -0.97 -0.10
N LEU A 67 22.36 -2.13 -0.22
CA LEU A 67 21.66 -2.78 0.91
C LEU A 67 22.65 -3.26 1.98
N ASN A 68 23.79 -3.84 1.60
CA ASN A 68 24.82 -4.31 2.52
C ASN A 68 25.44 -3.16 3.37
N HIS A 69 25.51 -1.97 2.78
CA HIS A 69 25.94 -0.76 3.49
C HIS A 69 24.83 -0.12 4.36
N GLY A 70 23.70 -0.81 4.55
CA GLY A 70 22.61 -0.36 5.43
C GLY A 70 21.68 0.65 4.79
N MET A 71 21.71 0.81 3.47
CA MET A 71 20.76 1.67 2.77
C MET A 71 19.37 1.03 2.78
N GLY A 72 18.33 1.81 3.07
CA GLY A 72 16.95 1.33 2.97
C GLY A 72 16.56 0.99 1.53
N LEU A 73 15.58 0.09 1.35
CA LEU A 73 15.16 -0.46 0.05
C LEU A 73 14.90 0.63 -1.00
N GLU A 74 14.06 1.62 -0.67
CA GLU A 74 13.70 2.70 -1.59
C GLU A 74 14.92 3.49 -2.08
N LYS A 75 15.80 3.84 -1.14
CA LYS A 75 17.03 4.57 -1.46
C LYS A 75 18.00 3.73 -2.28
N ALA A 76 18.11 2.44 -1.99
CA ALA A 76 18.92 1.52 -2.76
C ALA A 76 18.41 1.41 -4.21
N LEU A 77 17.10 1.30 -4.41
CA LEU A 77 16.46 1.28 -5.73
C LEU A 77 16.68 2.60 -6.50
N LEU A 78 16.50 3.75 -5.83
CA LEU A 78 16.72 5.07 -6.46
C LEU A 78 18.17 5.29 -6.89
N ASN A 79 19.14 4.75 -6.15
CA ASN A 79 20.55 4.90 -6.45
C ASN A 79 21.08 3.88 -7.49
N THR A 80 20.31 2.86 -7.80
CA THR A 80 20.69 1.82 -8.76
C THR A 80 20.16 2.15 -10.15
N LYS A 81 21.03 2.21 -11.15
CA LYS A 81 20.61 2.31 -12.56
C LYS A 81 20.21 0.94 -13.08
N ALA A 82 19.01 0.50 -12.74
CA ALA A 82 18.50 -0.78 -13.19
C ALA A 82 18.31 -0.80 -14.71
N THR A 83 18.58 -1.94 -15.33
CA THR A 83 18.16 -2.22 -16.71
C THR A 83 16.70 -2.65 -16.72
N ASP A 84 16.04 -2.58 -17.87
CA ASP A 84 14.63 -3.03 -18.02
C ASP A 84 14.43 -4.47 -17.54
N GLU A 85 15.44 -5.34 -17.74
CA GLU A 85 15.43 -6.74 -17.27
C GLU A 85 15.38 -6.81 -15.74
N VAL A 86 16.28 -6.09 -15.06
CA VAL A 86 16.37 -6.06 -13.59
C VAL A 86 15.15 -5.38 -12.99
N GLU A 87 14.67 -4.29 -13.58
CA GLU A 87 13.46 -3.59 -13.14
C GLU A 87 12.22 -4.49 -13.20
N ASN A 88 12.04 -5.23 -14.29
CA ASN A 88 10.95 -6.19 -14.43
C ASN A 88 11.02 -7.31 -13.38
N ASP A 89 12.21 -7.82 -13.10
CA ASP A 89 12.41 -8.87 -12.09
C ASP A 89 12.09 -8.35 -10.69
N ILE A 90 12.52 -7.14 -10.35
CA ILE A 90 12.17 -6.48 -9.07
C ILE A 90 10.66 -6.35 -8.94
N VAL A 91 10.01 -5.77 -9.96
CA VAL A 91 8.56 -5.54 -9.96
C VAL A 91 7.80 -6.86 -9.83
N CYS A 92 8.16 -7.88 -10.62
CA CYS A 92 7.51 -9.18 -10.56
C CYS A 92 7.68 -9.87 -9.19
N LYS A 93 8.91 -9.82 -8.62
CA LYS A 93 9.17 -10.43 -7.31
C LYS A 93 8.39 -9.74 -6.20
N VAL A 94 8.43 -8.40 -6.14
CA VAL A 94 7.68 -7.61 -5.13
C VAL A 94 6.19 -7.84 -5.27
N TRP A 95 5.66 -7.78 -6.50
CA TRP A 95 4.25 -8.04 -6.77
C TRP A 95 3.82 -9.41 -6.24
N ASN A 96 4.56 -10.46 -6.57
CA ASN A 96 4.21 -11.82 -6.16
C ASN A 96 4.21 -11.98 -4.63
N LEU A 97 5.18 -11.36 -3.93
CA LEU A 97 5.26 -11.40 -2.47
C LEU A 97 4.06 -10.74 -1.80
N ILE A 98 3.69 -9.55 -2.29
CA ILE A 98 2.58 -8.77 -1.72
C ILE A 98 1.24 -9.40 -2.10
N GLU A 99 1.04 -9.76 -3.37
CA GLU A 99 -0.22 -10.32 -3.88
C GLU A 99 -0.60 -11.62 -3.16
N TYR A 100 0.39 -12.48 -2.90
CA TYR A 100 0.13 -13.73 -2.20
C TYR A 100 -0.40 -13.51 -0.77
N ALA A 101 0.25 -12.62 -0.03
CA ALA A 101 -0.16 -12.29 1.34
C ALA A 101 -1.50 -11.51 1.37
N ASP A 102 -1.67 -10.53 0.47
CA ASP A 102 -2.90 -9.73 0.34
C ASP A 102 -4.11 -10.61 0.00
N ARG A 103 -3.94 -11.60 -0.88
CA ARG A 103 -4.99 -12.56 -1.24
C ARG A 103 -5.41 -13.45 -0.05
N ASP A 104 -4.46 -13.88 0.77
CA ASP A 104 -4.76 -14.65 1.99
C ASP A 104 -5.64 -13.82 2.95
N VAL A 105 -5.30 -12.56 3.14
CA VAL A 105 -6.11 -11.62 3.95
C VAL A 105 -7.50 -11.43 3.36
N TYR A 106 -7.61 -11.27 2.04
CA TYR A 106 -8.90 -11.16 1.37
C TYR A 106 -9.80 -12.37 1.63
N ILE A 107 -9.25 -13.58 1.55
CA ILE A 107 -9.98 -14.82 1.84
C ILE A 107 -10.42 -14.87 3.31
N LYS A 108 -9.57 -14.50 4.26
CA LYS A 108 -9.91 -14.42 5.69
C LYS A 108 -11.04 -13.43 5.93
N MET A 109 -10.98 -12.24 5.33
CA MET A 109 -12.06 -11.26 5.39
C MET A 109 -13.39 -11.82 4.86
N LEU A 110 -13.38 -12.53 3.71
CA LEU A 110 -14.59 -13.16 3.17
C LEU A 110 -15.16 -14.25 4.08
N ASN A 111 -14.31 -14.93 4.86
CA ASN A 111 -14.71 -15.91 5.86
C ASN A 111 -15.22 -15.28 7.18
N GLY A 112 -15.30 -13.96 7.23
CA GLY A 112 -15.86 -13.24 8.37
C GLY A 112 -14.84 -12.89 9.46
N GLU A 113 -13.52 -12.99 9.18
CA GLU A 113 -12.51 -12.51 10.13
C GLU A 113 -12.52 -10.98 10.17
N ASP A 114 -12.53 -10.44 11.38
CA ASP A 114 -12.53 -8.99 11.61
C ASP A 114 -11.14 -8.39 11.29
N MET A 115 -11.16 -7.33 10.52
CA MET A 115 -9.95 -6.57 10.24
C MET A 115 -9.56 -5.66 11.41
N ALA A 116 -8.28 -5.65 11.79
CA ALA A 116 -7.79 -4.90 12.95
C ALA A 116 -8.03 -3.38 12.85
N LEU A 117 -8.09 -2.82 11.64
CA LEU A 117 -8.39 -1.41 11.42
C LEU A 117 -9.90 -1.09 11.47
N ARG A 118 -10.78 -2.09 11.39
CA ARG A 118 -12.23 -1.91 11.41
C ARG A 118 -12.72 -1.09 12.60
N PRO A 119 -12.35 -1.39 13.86
CA PRO A 119 -12.84 -0.62 15.01
C PRO A 119 -12.47 0.86 14.96
N LEU A 120 -11.30 1.19 14.42
CA LEU A 120 -10.87 2.58 14.22
C LEU A 120 -11.76 3.28 13.17
N LEU A 121 -12.02 2.62 12.07
CA LEU A 121 -12.85 3.16 10.99
C LEU A 121 -14.31 3.31 11.46
N ASP A 122 -14.87 2.30 12.11
CA ASP A 122 -16.21 2.36 12.71
C ASP A 122 -16.33 3.54 13.69
N PHE A 123 -15.34 3.74 14.55
CA PHE A 123 -15.34 4.85 15.51
C PHE A 123 -15.36 6.21 14.84
N ILE A 124 -14.58 6.39 13.76
CA ILE A 124 -14.54 7.65 13.02
C ILE A 124 -15.85 7.92 12.29
N ILE A 125 -16.44 6.87 11.70
CA ILE A 125 -17.66 6.95 10.90
C ILE A 125 -18.88 7.16 11.80
N TYR A 126 -18.95 6.47 12.94
CA TYR A 126 -20.09 6.51 13.86
C TYR A 126 -20.40 7.90 14.40
N LYS A 127 -19.38 8.73 14.59
CA LYS A 127 -19.56 10.08 15.16
C LYS A 127 -20.28 11.06 14.24
N ASP A 128 -20.14 10.91 12.94
CA ASP A 128 -20.78 11.78 11.95
C ASP A 128 -20.96 11.04 10.61
N PRO A 129 -22.15 10.53 10.33
CA PRO A 129 -22.45 9.81 9.09
C PRO A 129 -22.26 10.63 7.80
N ALA A 130 -22.23 11.95 7.89
CA ALA A 130 -21.95 12.84 6.74
C ALA A 130 -20.45 13.10 6.53
N LYS A 131 -19.61 12.62 7.45
CA LYS A 131 -18.19 12.90 7.48
C LYS A 131 -17.42 12.13 6.42
N ILE A 132 -16.44 12.78 5.83
CA ILE A 132 -15.46 12.13 4.92
C ILE A 132 -14.22 11.84 5.75
N CYS A 133 -13.85 10.56 5.86
CA CYS A 133 -12.56 10.16 6.40
C CYS A 133 -11.54 10.06 5.27
N ASN A 134 -10.53 10.91 5.29
CA ASN A 134 -9.44 10.85 4.32
C ASN A 134 -8.30 9.98 4.87
N ILE A 135 -7.89 8.99 4.08
CA ILE A 135 -6.78 8.10 4.41
C ILE A 135 -5.73 8.22 3.32
N VAL A 136 -4.48 8.45 3.73
CA VAL A 136 -3.31 8.47 2.86
C VAL A 136 -2.45 7.25 3.20
N THR A 137 -2.05 6.50 2.20
CA THR A 137 -1.16 5.35 2.36
C THR A 137 -0.18 5.24 1.22
N THR A 138 1.04 4.80 1.54
CA THR A 138 2.06 4.37 0.58
C THR A 138 2.11 2.84 0.43
N ASN A 139 1.22 2.12 1.12
CA ASN A 139 1.17 0.67 1.07
C ASN A 139 0.67 0.18 -0.30
N TYR A 140 1.22 -0.93 -0.75
CA TYR A 140 0.81 -1.60 -1.99
C TYR A 140 -0.28 -2.65 -1.77
N ASP A 141 -0.57 -3.00 -0.50
CA ASP A 141 -1.64 -3.91 -0.10
C ASP A 141 -3.01 -3.20 -0.05
N ARG A 142 -4.07 -3.98 0.19
CA ARG A 142 -5.46 -3.49 0.27
C ARG A 142 -6.08 -3.66 1.65
N ILE A 143 -5.26 -3.73 2.69
CA ILE A 143 -5.71 -3.94 4.08
C ILE A 143 -6.72 -2.88 4.52
N ILE A 144 -6.51 -1.63 4.10
CA ILE A 144 -7.39 -0.50 4.43
C ILE A 144 -8.75 -0.69 3.75
N GLU A 145 -8.74 -1.04 2.46
CA GLU A 145 -9.95 -1.30 1.70
C GLU A 145 -10.74 -2.47 2.28
N TYR A 146 -10.06 -3.55 2.70
CA TYR A 146 -10.71 -4.70 3.33
C TYR A 146 -11.35 -4.32 4.67
N ALA A 147 -10.64 -3.57 5.51
CA ALA A 147 -11.21 -3.07 6.76
C ALA A 147 -12.41 -2.13 6.52
N ALA A 148 -12.32 -1.27 5.51
CA ALA A 148 -13.40 -0.37 5.16
C ALA A 148 -14.62 -1.10 4.56
N CYS A 149 -14.43 -2.20 3.83
CA CYS A 149 -15.54 -3.05 3.35
C CYS A 149 -16.35 -3.69 4.49
N GLN A 150 -15.77 -3.83 5.69
CA GLN A 150 -16.46 -4.36 6.86
C GLN A 150 -17.23 -3.28 7.63
N THR A 151 -17.19 -2.04 7.20
CA THR A 151 -17.95 -0.91 7.76
C THR A 151 -19.10 -0.55 6.82
N ASP A 152 -20.05 0.28 7.29
CA ASP A 152 -21.14 0.82 6.46
C ASP A 152 -20.69 1.97 5.54
N ALA A 153 -19.39 2.15 5.33
CA ALA A 153 -18.82 3.24 4.55
C ALA A 153 -18.77 2.94 3.06
N TYR A 154 -18.95 3.98 2.26
CA TYR A 154 -18.64 3.95 0.84
C TYR A 154 -17.16 4.28 0.63
N ILE A 155 -16.44 3.40 -0.05
CA ILE A 155 -15.01 3.56 -0.32
C ILE A 155 -14.81 4.29 -1.65
N ASN A 156 -13.99 5.33 -1.65
CA ASN A 156 -13.53 6.00 -2.85
C ASN A 156 -12.00 5.92 -2.91
N THR A 157 -11.48 5.09 -3.78
CA THR A 157 -10.03 4.89 -3.99
C THR A 157 -9.42 5.91 -4.96
N GLY A 158 -10.21 6.84 -5.50
CA GLY A 158 -9.78 7.75 -6.56
C GLY A 158 -9.80 7.12 -7.96
N PHE A 159 -10.25 5.87 -8.08
CA PHE A 159 -10.37 5.16 -9.35
C PHE A 159 -11.82 4.81 -9.65
N THR A 160 -12.14 4.73 -10.95
CA THR A 160 -13.47 4.25 -11.38
C THR A 160 -13.68 2.81 -10.92
N PRO A 161 -14.90 2.44 -10.47
CA PRO A 161 -15.20 1.09 -9.97
C PRO A 161 -15.39 0.08 -11.13
N ASN A 162 -14.45 0.02 -12.04
CA ASN A 162 -14.44 -0.89 -13.19
C ASN A 162 -13.37 -1.98 -12.97
N ILE A 163 -13.45 -3.06 -13.76
CA ILE A 163 -12.43 -4.14 -13.74
C ILE A 163 -11.03 -3.56 -14.01
N VAL A 164 -10.94 -2.57 -14.90
CA VAL A 164 -9.74 -1.74 -15.09
C VAL A 164 -10.11 -0.34 -14.61
N GLY A 165 -9.64 0.01 -13.42
CA GLY A 165 -9.88 1.33 -12.84
C GLY A 165 -9.05 2.39 -13.53
N HIS A 166 -9.66 3.53 -13.82
CA HIS A 166 -8.97 4.73 -14.29
C HIS A 166 -9.07 5.82 -13.22
N PRO A 167 -7.99 6.60 -12.99
CA PRO A 167 -8.04 7.71 -12.05
C PRO A 167 -9.18 8.68 -12.40
N TYR A 168 -9.87 9.17 -11.40
CA TYR A 168 -10.83 10.25 -11.61
C TYR A 168 -10.10 11.55 -11.92
N ASN A 169 -10.47 12.21 -13.01
CA ASN A 169 -9.96 13.56 -13.35
C ASN A 169 -10.48 14.63 -12.38
N LYS A 170 -11.65 14.39 -11.76
CA LYS A 170 -12.23 15.21 -10.68
C LYS A 170 -12.91 14.27 -9.68
N ILE A 171 -12.63 14.48 -8.41
CA ILE A 171 -13.34 13.79 -7.34
C ILE A 171 -14.64 14.55 -7.09
N GLU A 172 -15.74 14.09 -7.67
CA GLU A 172 -17.07 14.60 -7.35
C GLU A 172 -17.60 13.85 -6.12
N PHE A 173 -17.65 14.54 -5.00
CA PHE A 173 -18.21 14.01 -3.78
C PHE A 173 -19.72 14.35 -3.72
N SER A 174 -20.56 13.33 -3.69
CA SER A 174 -21.99 13.49 -3.35
C SER A 174 -22.16 13.37 -1.83
N PRO A 175 -22.76 14.34 -1.16
CA PRO A 175 -22.78 14.40 0.32
C PRO A 175 -23.70 13.40 1.01
N LYS A 176 -24.33 12.47 0.30
CA LYS A 176 -25.40 11.61 0.84
C LYS A 176 -24.96 10.24 1.36
N LYS A 177 -23.67 9.89 1.33
CA LYS A 177 -23.16 8.61 1.87
C LYS A 177 -21.82 8.83 2.53
N ILE A 178 -21.57 8.13 3.62
CA ILE A 178 -20.27 8.07 4.27
C ILE A 178 -19.24 7.61 3.25
N ARG A 179 -18.12 8.33 3.15
CA ARG A 179 -17.06 8.02 2.19
C ARG A 179 -15.72 7.94 2.91
N ILE A 180 -15.04 6.86 2.69
CA ILE A 180 -13.61 6.76 2.99
C ILE A 180 -12.88 7.09 1.70
N GLY A 181 -12.15 8.20 1.67
CA GLY A 181 -11.21 8.53 0.61
C GLY A 181 -9.86 7.88 0.94
N ILE A 182 -9.45 6.89 0.16
CA ILE A 182 -8.12 6.29 0.26
C ILE A 182 -7.26 6.90 -0.83
N HIS A 183 -6.27 7.68 -0.42
CA HIS A 183 -5.30 8.30 -1.32
C HIS A 183 -4.00 7.50 -1.24
N ARG A 184 -3.57 6.99 -2.38
CA ARG A 184 -2.24 6.40 -2.53
C ARG A 184 -1.29 7.47 -3.05
N ASP A 185 -0.10 7.52 -2.50
CA ASP A 185 0.95 8.38 -3.05
C ASP A 185 1.36 7.82 -4.41
N THR A 186 0.91 8.48 -5.48
CA THR A 186 1.18 8.07 -6.85
C THR A 186 2.45 8.72 -7.42
N GLN A 187 3.15 9.55 -6.63
CA GLN A 187 4.33 10.26 -7.16
C GLN A 187 5.45 9.31 -7.60
N HIS A 188 5.49 8.09 -7.04
CA HIS A 188 6.40 7.03 -7.48
C HIS A 188 5.79 6.08 -8.53
N LEU A 189 4.50 6.22 -8.85
CA LEU A 189 3.78 5.38 -9.82
C LEU A 189 3.69 6.03 -11.21
N GLU A 190 4.31 7.17 -11.44
CA GLU A 190 4.36 7.82 -12.75
C GLU A 190 5.24 7.09 -13.78
N SER A 191 5.78 5.92 -13.45
CA SER A 191 6.27 5.04 -14.49
C SER A 191 5.07 4.38 -15.19
N PRO A 192 4.77 4.74 -16.46
CA PRO A 192 3.67 4.12 -17.24
C PRO A 192 3.79 2.59 -17.35
N ARG A 193 4.90 2.02 -16.90
CA ARG A 193 5.25 0.61 -16.96
C ARG A 193 4.56 -0.23 -15.87
N PHE A 194 4.20 0.33 -14.72
CA PHE A 194 3.52 -0.40 -13.66
C PHE A 194 2.10 -0.84 -14.04
N PHE A 195 1.40 -0.02 -14.83
CA PHE A 195 0.06 -0.36 -15.35
C PHE A 195 0.11 -1.29 -16.58
N GLY A 196 1.22 -1.36 -17.31
CA GLY A 196 1.37 -2.21 -18.50
C GLY A 196 1.53 -3.70 -18.21
N LEU A 197 1.94 -4.10 -17.01
CA LEU A 197 2.15 -5.50 -16.64
C LEU A 197 0.86 -6.27 -16.37
N VAL A 198 -0.22 -5.59 -16.00
CA VAL A 198 -1.55 -6.22 -15.82
C VAL A 198 -2.17 -6.60 -17.18
N GLN A 199 -1.76 -5.98 -18.28
CA GLN A 199 -2.31 -6.28 -19.62
C GLN A 199 -1.59 -7.42 -20.37
N LYS A 200 -0.47 -7.96 -19.89
CA LYS A 200 0.31 -8.99 -20.61
C LYS A 200 0.10 -10.42 -20.15
N ARG A 201 -0.89 -10.71 -19.33
CA ARG A 201 -1.30 -12.09 -19.08
C ARG A 201 -2.69 -12.34 -19.69
N ARG A 202 -2.71 -12.59 -20.99
CA ARG A 202 -3.64 -13.49 -21.65
C ARG A 202 -2.88 -14.72 -22.11
#